data_9f2d97ffc69cb2f1c665c6d3383c79c0
#
_entry.id   9f2d97ffc69cb2f1c665c6d3383c79c0
#
_cell.length_a   1.000
_cell.length_b   1.000
_cell.length_c   1.000
_cell.angle_alpha   90.00
_cell.angle_beta   90.00
_cell.angle_gamma   90.00
#
_symmetry.space_group_name_H-M   'P 1'
#
loop_
_entity.id
_entity.type
_entity.pdbx_description
1 polymer ?
#
loop_
_entity_poly.entity_id
_entity_poly.type
_entity_poly.pdbx_seq_one_letter_code
_entity_poly.pdbx_strand_id
1 'polypeptide(L)'
;SDLMMPVMDGIELSRRVKENFAISHIPFLMLTAKTSQESRLESYRIGVDEYLLKPFDETLLLTRIENILENRKRYQKKFAIAMDVDALNMEEESGDKKFLNRIMNVIKENYKNSYFEVSDFCETAGVSKSLLNKKLQSLVGQSAGQFIRNYRLNIARELVLKNRENKSMSIAEIAYEVGFNDPKYFTRCFTKYFNTTPSSLLNEREEPYLQQ
;
A
#
# COMPACT_ATOMS: atom_id res chain seq x y z
N SER A 1 7.02 15.07 -17.67
CA SER A 1 7.83 15.02 -18.92
C SER A 1 7.09 15.68 -20.06
N ASP A 2 7.84 16.28 -21.02
CA ASP A 2 7.25 16.65 -22.31
C ASP A 2 7.05 15.39 -23.17
N LEU A 3 6.05 15.42 -24.05
CA LEU A 3 5.85 14.37 -25.04
C LEU A 3 6.93 14.40 -26.14
N MET A 4 7.20 15.56 -26.68
CA MET A 4 8.17 15.75 -27.76
C MET A 4 9.52 16.21 -27.21
N MET A 5 10.48 15.29 -27.13
CA MET A 5 11.84 15.58 -26.68
C MET A 5 12.86 15.00 -27.68
N PRO A 6 14.07 15.61 -27.78
CA PRO A 6 15.15 15.02 -28.58
C PRO A 6 15.61 13.69 -28.01
N VAL A 7 16.05 12.78 -28.89
CA VAL A 7 16.64 11.47 -28.57
C VAL A 7 15.63 10.43 -28.03
N MET A 8 14.78 10.81 -27.07
CA MET A 8 13.77 9.93 -26.48
C MET A 8 12.51 10.77 -26.21
N ASP A 9 11.38 10.36 -26.75
CA ASP A 9 10.11 11.01 -26.49
C ASP A 9 9.53 10.63 -25.11
N GLY A 10 8.48 11.35 -24.68
CA GLY A 10 7.86 11.14 -23.37
C GLY A 10 7.16 9.79 -23.23
N ILE A 11 6.68 9.21 -24.34
CA ILE A 11 6.05 7.88 -24.36
C ILE A 11 7.08 6.81 -24.05
N GLU A 12 8.20 6.83 -24.76
CA GLU A 12 9.30 5.89 -24.54
C GLU A 12 9.92 6.07 -23.13
N LEU A 13 10.09 7.31 -22.66
CA LEU A 13 10.54 7.58 -21.31
C LEU A 13 9.57 7.01 -20.28
N SER A 14 8.27 7.23 -20.44
CA SER A 14 7.23 6.68 -19.56
C SER A 14 7.28 5.15 -19.51
N ARG A 15 7.39 4.51 -20.69
CA ARG A 15 7.51 3.04 -20.79
C ARG A 15 8.72 2.55 -20.00
N ARG A 16 9.90 3.12 -20.18
CA ARG A 16 11.12 2.75 -19.46
C ARG A 16 11.00 2.96 -17.95
N VAL A 17 10.36 4.04 -17.51
CA VAL A 17 10.10 4.28 -16.08
C VAL A 17 9.16 3.21 -15.52
N LYS A 18 8.05 2.90 -16.21
CA LYS A 18 7.05 1.93 -15.72
C LYS A 18 7.56 0.48 -15.79
N GLU A 19 8.40 0.13 -16.74
CA GLU A 19 9.06 -1.18 -16.85
C GLU A 19 10.22 -1.35 -15.86
N ASN A 20 10.84 -0.26 -15.43
CA ASN A 20 11.94 -0.34 -14.47
C ASN A 20 11.40 -0.57 -13.05
N PHE A 21 11.62 -1.78 -12.54
CA PHE A 21 11.14 -2.21 -11.22
C PHE A 21 11.52 -1.25 -10.08
N ALA A 22 12.69 -0.61 -10.14
CA ALA A 22 13.15 0.28 -9.06
C ALA A 22 12.39 1.62 -9.01
N ILE A 23 11.79 2.08 -10.10
CA ILE A 23 11.17 3.40 -10.24
C ILE A 23 9.73 3.37 -10.80
N SER A 24 9.18 2.20 -11.13
CA SER A 24 7.81 2.04 -11.68
C SER A 24 6.73 2.68 -10.81
N HIS A 25 6.96 2.72 -9.51
CA HIS A 25 6.05 3.33 -8.53
C HIS A 25 6.00 4.86 -8.57
N ILE A 26 6.88 5.53 -9.33
CA ILE A 26 6.90 7.00 -9.41
C ILE A 26 5.76 7.47 -10.32
N PRO A 27 4.91 8.43 -9.87
CA PRO A 27 3.89 9.01 -10.72
C PRO A 27 4.49 9.71 -11.93
N PHE A 28 3.83 9.57 -13.08
CA PHE A 28 4.28 10.15 -14.33
C PHE A 28 3.20 11.05 -14.92
N LEU A 29 3.48 12.34 -15.06
CA LEU A 29 2.61 13.32 -15.68
C LEU A 29 3.19 13.73 -17.03
N MET A 30 2.41 13.57 -18.09
CA MET A 30 2.81 13.91 -19.48
C MET A 30 2.33 15.30 -19.85
N LEU A 31 3.25 16.13 -20.34
CA LEU A 31 2.97 17.47 -20.86
C LEU A 31 3.01 17.43 -22.39
N THR A 32 2.02 18.00 -23.08
CA THR A 32 1.97 17.90 -24.55
C THR A 32 1.23 19.05 -25.21
N ALA A 33 1.68 19.41 -26.41
CA ALA A 33 0.96 20.29 -27.33
C ALA A 33 0.01 19.49 -28.28
N LYS A 34 0.12 18.14 -28.33
CA LYS A 34 -0.70 17.30 -29.22
C LYS A 34 -2.04 16.95 -28.58
N THR A 35 -3.09 17.09 -29.40
CA THR A 35 -4.49 16.78 -29.02
C THR A 35 -4.99 15.45 -29.60
N SER A 36 -4.15 14.67 -30.30
CA SER A 36 -4.62 13.44 -30.95
C SER A 36 -5.11 12.42 -29.91
N GLN A 37 -6.28 11.88 -30.15
CA GLN A 37 -6.93 10.91 -29.28
C GLN A 37 -6.11 9.60 -29.17
N GLU A 38 -5.42 9.25 -30.25
CA GLU A 38 -4.54 8.06 -30.32
C GLU A 38 -3.34 8.16 -29.37
N SER A 39 -2.64 9.30 -29.36
CA SER A 39 -1.49 9.50 -28.46
C SER A 39 -1.90 9.50 -26.98
N ARG A 40 -3.12 9.97 -26.67
CA ARG A 40 -3.66 9.91 -25.30
C ARG A 40 -3.98 8.48 -24.87
N LEU A 41 -4.63 7.71 -25.72
CA LEU A 41 -4.95 6.30 -25.45
C LEU A 41 -3.69 5.45 -25.27
N GLU A 42 -2.67 5.66 -26.10
CA GLU A 42 -1.38 4.99 -25.95
C GLU A 42 -0.71 5.34 -24.62
N SER A 43 -0.68 6.61 -24.25
CA SER A 43 -0.10 7.07 -22.98
C SER A 43 -0.79 6.43 -21.77
N TYR A 44 -2.12 6.33 -21.77
CA TYR A 44 -2.85 5.66 -20.68
C TYR A 44 -2.56 4.15 -20.64
N ARG A 45 -2.43 3.48 -21.78
CA ARG A 45 -2.06 2.05 -21.83
C ARG A 45 -0.66 1.76 -21.27
N ILE A 46 0.24 2.73 -21.33
CA ILE A 46 1.60 2.62 -20.78
C ILE A 46 1.62 2.91 -19.26
N GLY A 47 0.50 3.39 -18.69
CA GLY A 47 0.40 3.70 -17.27
C GLY A 47 0.86 5.12 -16.90
N VAL A 48 0.68 6.10 -17.79
CA VAL A 48 0.81 7.52 -17.45
C VAL A 48 -0.31 7.88 -16.47
N ASP A 49 0.06 8.45 -15.33
CA ASP A 49 -0.91 8.75 -14.26
C ASP A 49 -1.81 9.95 -14.62
N GLU A 50 -1.29 10.92 -15.39
CA GLU A 50 -2.04 12.10 -15.81
C GLU A 50 -1.45 12.73 -17.07
N TYR A 51 -2.29 13.48 -17.79
CA TYR A 51 -1.97 14.13 -19.07
C TYR A 51 -2.39 15.60 -19.03
N LEU A 52 -1.48 16.51 -19.37
CA LEU A 52 -1.74 17.95 -19.36
C LEU A 52 -1.42 18.60 -20.71
N LEU A 53 -2.41 19.27 -21.30
CA LEU A 53 -2.28 19.96 -22.59
C LEU A 53 -1.63 21.34 -22.42
N LYS A 54 -0.67 21.63 -23.28
CA LYS A 54 -0.09 22.97 -23.43
C LYS A 54 -0.96 23.82 -24.39
N PRO A 55 -1.16 25.12 -24.12
CA PRO A 55 -0.70 25.86 -22.94
C PRO A 55 -1.53 25.58 -21.69
N PHE A 56 -0.89 25.53 -20.53
CA PHE A 56 -1.54 25.40 -19.23
C PHE A 56 -1.05 26.49 -18.27
N ASP A 57 -1.87 26.89 -17.31
CA ASP A 57 -1.42 27.75 -16.22
C ASP A 57 -0.82 26.92 -15.07
N GLU A 58 -0.05 27.59 -14.23
CA GLU A 58 0.61 26.97 -13.08
C GLU A 58 -0.40 26.34 -12.10
N THR A 59 -1.54 26.99 -11.89
CA THR A 59 -2.60 26.51 -10.98
C THR A 59 -3.14 25.15 -11.43
N LEU A 60 -3.35 24.99 -12.73
CA LEU A 60 -3.85 23.73 -13.30
C LEU A 60 -2.80 22.61 -13.13
N LEU A 61 -1.52 22.91 -13.37
CA LEU A 61 -0.44 21.93 -13.18
C LEU A 61 -0.35 21.48 -11.72
N LEU A 62 -0.32 22.43 -10.77
CA LEU A 62 -0.26 22.14 -9.34
C LEU A 62 -1.47 21.33 -8.88
N THR A 63 -2.68 21.71 -9.31
CA THR A 63 -3.92 20.98 -8.99
C THR A 63 -3.87 19.53 -9.47
N ARG A 64 -3.32 19.26 -10.66
CA ARG A 64 -3.16 17.89 -11.18
C ARG A 64 -2.19 17.07 -10.36
N ILE A 65 -1.06 17.67 -9.99
CA ILE A 65 -0.06 17.03 -9.12
C ILE A 65 -0.68 16.70 -7.75
N GLU A 66 -1.37 17.66 -7.13
CA GLU A 66 -2.04 17.47 -5.85
C GLU A 66 -3.07 16.33 -5.92
N ASN A 67 -3.89 16.29 -6.96
CA ASN A 67 -4.89 15.23 -7.17
C ASN A 67 -4.23 13.83 -7.26
N ILE A 68 -3.12 13.69 -7.99
CA ILE A 68 -2.38 12.43 -8.07
C ILE A 68 -1.91 12.00 -6.66
N LEU A 69 -1.32 12.93 -5.90
CA LEU A 69 -0.78 12.64 -4.57
C LEU A 69 -1.89 12.34 -3.54
N GLU A 70 -3.01 13.05 -3.59
CA GLU A 70 -4.16 12.81 -2.71
C GLU A 70 -4.85 11.49 -3.01
N ASN A 71 -5.03 11.14 -4.29
CA ASN A 71 -5.56 9.84 -4.68
C ASN A 71 -4.69 8.71 -4.14
N ARG A 72 -3.36 8.83 -4.25
CA ARG A 72 -2.43 7.88 -3.65
C ARG A 72 -2.61 7.74 -2.15
N LYS A 73 -2.64 8.85 -1.41
CA LYS A 73 -2.87 8.83 0.04
C LYS A 73 -4.20 8.16 0.39
N ARG A 74 -5.25 8.37 -0.41
CA ARG A 74 -6.54 7.72 -0.21
C ARG A 74 -6.47 6.20 -0.40
N TYR A 75 -5.78 5.73 -1.44
CA TYR A 75 -5.58 4.30 -1.66
C TYR A 75 -4.71 3.66 -0.58
N GLN A 76 -3.63 4.34 -0.15
CA GLN A 76 -2.80 3.89 0.96
C GLN A 76 -3.58 3.74 2.27
N LYS A 77 -4.50 4.66 2.57
CA LYS A 77 -5.41 4.56 3.73
C LYS A 77 -6.35 3.36 3.61
N LYS A 78 -6.94 3.13 2.44
CA LYS A 78 -7.79 1.95 2.20
C LYS A 78 -7.00 0.65 2.39
N PHE A 79 -5.81 0.57 1.81
CA PHE A 79 -4.93 -0.58 2.00
C PHE A 79 -4.59 -0.81 3.48
N ALA A 80 -4.25 0.23 4.23
CA ALA A 80 -3.91 0.10 5.64
C ALA A 80 -5.04 -0.51 6.49
N ILE A 81 -6.29 -0.27 6.11
CA ILE A 81 -7.47 -0.82 6.79
C ILE A 81 -7.75 -2.27 6.36
N ALA A 82 -7.73 -2.54 5.07
CA ALA A 82 -8.10 -3.83 4.51
C ALA A 82 -6.93 -4.81 4.41
N MET A 83 -5.68 -4.30 4.35
CA MET A 83 -4.47 -5.06 3.98
C MET A 83 -4.67 -5.87 2.69
N ASP A 84 -5.41 -5.28 1.76
CA ASP A 84 -5.79 -5.88 0.49
C ASP A 84 -5.19 -5.09 -0.68
N VAL A 85 -4.49 -5.78 -1.58
CA VAL A 85 -3.82 -5.18 -2.74
C VAL A 85 -4.84 -4.62 -3.74
N ASP A 86 -6.00 -5.24 -3.85
CA ASP A 86 -7.06 -4.79 -4.77
C ASP A 86 -7.66 -3.45 -4.35
N ALA A 87 -7.58 -3.10 -3.06
CA ALA A 87 -7.96 -1.77 -2.56
C ALA A 87 -7.12 -0.62 -3.14
N LEU A 88 -5.96 -0.91 -3.73
CA LEU A 88 -5.08 0.08 -4.37
C LEU A 88 -5.52 0.46 -5.79
N ASN A 89 -6.49 -0.26 -6.37
CA ASN A 89 -6.99 -0.01 -7.73
C ASN A 89 -5.88 0.06 -8.78
N MET A 90 -4.94 -0.90 -8.71
CA MET A 90 -3.82 -1.02 -9.64
C MET A 90 -4.20 -1.95 -10.80
N GLU A 91 -3.60 -1.72 -11.97
CA GLU A 91 -3.75 -2.62 -13.11
C GLU A 91 -3.20 -4.02 -12.79
N GLU A 92 -3.93 -5.07 -13.20
CA GLU A 92 -3.59 -6.47 -12.93
C GLU A 92 -2.18 -6.85 -13.39
N GLU A 93 -1.80 -6.38 -14.58
CA GLU A 93 -0.51 -6.67 -15.18
C GLU A 93 0.63 -5.79 -14.68
N SER A 94 0.36 -4.78 -13.84
CA SER A 94 1.41 -3.88 -13.36
C SER A 94 2.46 -4.62 -12.53
N GLY A 95 3.72 -4.31 -12.75
CA GLY A 95 4.84 -4.87 -11.97
C GLY A 95 4.73 -4.57 -10.49
N ASP A 96 4.14 -3.43 -10.12
CA ASP A 96 3.92 -3.03 -8.74
C ASP A 96 2.83 -3.87 -8.06
N LYS A 97 1.73 -4.22 -8.76
CA LYS A 97 0.72 -5.15 -8.23
C LYS A 97 1.28 -6.55 -8.04
N LYS A 98 1.99 -7.07 -9.03
CA LYS A 98 2.70 -8.37 -8.93
C LYS A 98 3.69 -8.40 -7.76
N PHE A 99 4.42 -7.30 -7.55
CA PHE A 99 5.32 -7.15 -6.41
C PHE A 99 4.57 -7.17 -5.08
N LEU A 100 3.51 -6.37 -4.94
CA LEU A 100 2.70 -6.32 -3.71
C LEU A 100 2.06 -7.67 -3.39
N ASN A 101 1.53 -8.38 -4.39
CA ASN A 101 0.99 -9.73 -4.20
C ASN A 101 2.08 -10.70 -3.71
N ARG A 102 3.29 -10.63 -4.26
CA ARG A 102 4.42 -11.45 -3.81
C ARG A 102 4.76 -11.18 -2.34
N ILE A 103 4.93 -9.91 -1.95
CA ILE A 103 5.28 -9.59 -0.56
C ILE A 103 4.13 -9.87 0.42
N MET A 104 2.86 -9.78 -0.02
CA MET A 104 1.71 -10.22 0.77
C MET A 104 1.74 -11.72 1.03
N ASN A 105 2.14 -12.53 0.06
CA ASN A 105 2.30 -13.96 0.26
C ASN A 105 3.44 -14.26 1.25
N VAL A 106 4.58 -13.60 1.10
CA VAL A 106 5.70 -13.75 2.05
C VAL A 106 5.27 -13.44 3.48
N ILE A 107 4.53 -12.36 3.70
CA ILE A 107 4.09 -12.02 5.06
C ILE A 107 3.02 -12.98 5.58
N LYS A 108 2.09 -13.43 4.74
CA LYS A 108 1.06 -14.44 5.10
C LYS A 108 1.68 -15.74 5.60
N GLU A 109 2.78 -16.17 5.00
CA GLU A 109 3.47 -17.40 5.39
C GLU A 109 4.30 -17.23 6.68
N ASN A 110 4.75 -16.01 6.99
CA ASN A 110 5.76 -15.79 8.04
C ASN A 110 5.29 -14.94 9.23
N TYR A 111 4.10 -14.36 9.22
CA TYR A 111 3.68 -13.40 10.26
C TYR A 111 3.65 -13.98 11.68
N LYS A 112 3.38 -15.29 11.83
CA LYS A 112 3.37 -15.99 13.13
C LYS A 112 4.76 -16.17 13.71
N ASN A 113 5.80 -16.22 12.88
CA ASN A 113 7.16 -16.36 13.33
C ASN A 113 7.64 -15.04 13.96
N SER A 114 7.78 -15.05 15.29
CA SER A 114 8.19 -13.87 16.06
C SER A 114 9.61 -13.38 15.75
N TYR A 115 10.45 -14.22 15.17
CA TYR A 115 11.82 -13.91 14.74
C TYR A 115 11.88 -13.40 13.29
N PHE A 116 10.76 -13.43 12.55
CA PHE A 116 10.72 -12.89 11.20
C PHE A 116 10.90 -11.38 11.19
N GLU A 117 12.06 -10.95 10.69
CA GLU A 117 12.50 -9.57 10.66
C GLU A 117 12.55 -9.01 9.22
N VAL A 118 12.92 -7.72 9.12
CA VAL A 118 13.05 -7.04 7.81
C VAL A 118 14.16 -7.66 6.95
N SER A 119 15.22 -8.20 7.54
CA SER A 119 16.27 -8.95 6.85
C SER A 119 15.71 -10.17 6.11
N ASP A 120 14.94 -11.01 6.83
CA ASP A 120 14.33 -12.22 6.28
C ASP A 120 13.29 -11.87 5.22
N PHE A 121 12.53 -10.77 5.46
CA PHE A 121 11.57 -10.27 4.49
C PHE A 121 12.24 -9.84 3.18
N CYS A 122 13.38 -9.15 3.25
CA CYS A 122 14.16 -8.77 2.07
C CYS A 122 14.70 -9.98 1.32
N GLU A 123 15.26 -10.95 2.04
CA GLU A 123 15.83 -12.18 1.47
C GLU A 123 14.74 -12.98 0.75
N THR A 124 13.63 -13.27 1.44
CA THR A 124 12.51 -14.04 0.87
C THR A 124 11.84 -13.30 -0.29
N ALA A 125 11.73 -11.98 -0.22
CA ALA A 125 11.19 -11.16 -1.31
C ALA A 125 12.17 -10.95 -2.48
N GLY A 126 13.46 -11.32 -2.32
CA GLY A 126 14.49 -11.17 -3.35
C GLY A 126 14.78 -9.71 -3.70
N VAL A 127 14.75 -8.79 -2.72
CA VAL A 127 14.98 -7.35 -2.93
C VAL A 127 15.84 -6.75 -1.82
N SER A 128 16.60 -5.70 -2.15
CA SER A 128 17.36 -4.97 -1.13
C SER A 128 16.45 -4.24 -0.16
N LYS A 129 16.90 -4.04 1.09
CA LYS A 129 16.17 -3.30 2.13
C LYS A 129 15.80 -1.88 1.69
N SER A 130 16.71 -1.20 0.98
CA SER A 130 16.44 0.15 0.46
C SER A 130 15.30 0.15 -0.56
N LEU A 131 15.31 -0.80 -1.50
CA LEU A 131 14.29 -0.91 -2.53
C LEU A 131 12.95 -1.33 -1.94
N LEU A 132 12.93 -2.32 -1.03
CA LEU A 132 11.72 -2.74 -0.33
C LEU A 132 11.05 -1.56 0.38
N ASN A 133 11.82 -0.80 1.17
CA ASN A 133 11.29 0.36 1.89
C ASN A 133 10.79 1.46 0.95
N LYS A 134 11.52 1.79 -0.12
CA LYS A 134 11.09 2.80 -1.09
C LYS A 134 9.77 2.42 -1.76
N LYS A 135 9.65 1.17 -2.23
CA LYS A 135 8.42 0.70 -2.86
C LYS A 135 7.24 0.65 -1.89
N LEU A 136 7.42 0.05 -0.72
CA LEU A 136 6.37 0.01 0.31
C LEU A 136 5.93 1.41 0.75
N GLN A 137 6.88 2.33 0.97
CA GLN A 137 6.55 3.70 1.33
C GLN A 137 5.75 4.39 0.23
N SER A 138 6.12 4.21 -1.02
CA SER A 138 5.40 4.81 -2.15
C SER A 138 4.05 4.17 -2.42
N LEU A 139 3.96 2.84 -2.42
CA LEU A 139 2.74 2.11 -2.82
C LEU A 139 1.71 2.07 -1.70
N VAL A 140 2.14 1.79 -0.46
CA VAL A 140 1.24 1.54 0.68
C VAL A 140 1.47 2.47 1.87
N GLY A 141 2.39 3.43 1.79
CA GLY A 141 2.66 4.42 2.84
C GLY A 141 3.34 3.85 4.08
N GLN A 142 4.01 2.70 4.00
CA GLN A 142 4.58 2.00 5.14
C GLN A 142 6.04 1.59 4.89
N SER A 143 6.88 1.62 5.93
CA SER A 143 8.18 0.94 5.89
C SER A 143 8.00 -0.59 6.02
N ALA A 144 9.02 -1.37 5.67
CA ALA A 144 8.97 -2.83 5.78
C ALA A 144 8.64 -3.32 7.20
N GLY A 145 9.26 -2.70 8.21
CA GLY A 145 8.95 -3.04 9.62
C GLY A 145 7.53 -2.64 10.05
N GLN A 146 7.00 -1.52 9.54
CA GLN A 146 5.60 -1.15 9.74
C GLN A 146 4.66 -2.13 9.04
N PHE A 147 5.01 -2.57 7.84
CA PHE A 147 4.21 -3.51 7.06
C PHE A 147 4.03 -4.85 7.79
N ILE A 148 5.13 -5.46 8.27
CA ILE A 148 5.09 -6.69 9.08
C ILE A 148 4.22 -6.48 10.32
N ARG A 149 4.49 -5.41 11.09
CA ARG A 149 3.75 -5.13 12.32
C ARG A 149 2.26 -4.89 12.06
N ASN A 150 1.92 -4.07 11.08
CA ASN A 150 0.53 -3.71 10.79
C ASN A 150 -0.26 -4.91 10.26
N TYR A 151 0.37 -5.80 9.48
CA TYR A 151 -0.23 -7.05 9.08
C TYR A 151 -0.60 -7.92 10.29
N ARG A 152 0.36 -8.11 11.22
CA ARG A 152 0.13 -8.84 12.47
C ARG A 152 -1.01 -8.22 13.30
N LEU A 153 -1.08 -6.89 13.38
CA LEU A 153 -2.14 -6.18 14.10
C LEU A 153 -3.52 -6.37 13.45
N ASN A 154 -3.61 -6.38 12.12
CA ASN A 154 -4.89 -6.62 11.44
C ASN A 154 -5.39 -8.06 11.69
N ILE A 155 -4.52 -9.06 11.61
CA ILE A 155 -4.86 -10.45 11.96
C ILE A 155 -5.27 -10.55 13.45
N ALA A 156 -4.54 -9.86 14.34
CA ALA A 156 -4.90 -9.84 15.76
C ALA A 156 -6.29 -9.23 16.00
N ARG A 157 -6.64 -8.17 15.29
CA ARG A 157 -7.98 -7.57 15.36
C ARG A 157 -9.06 -8.56 14.96
N GLU A 158 -8.87 -9.30 13.87
CA GLU A 158 -9.82 -10.37 13.47
C GLU A 158 -9.95 -11.45 14.54
N LEU A 159 -8.82 -11.88 15.13
CA LEU A 159 -8.83 -12.87 16.21
C LEU A 159 -9.56 -12.35 17.44
N VAL A 160 -9.34 -11.09 17.86
CA VAL A 160 -10.05 -10.46 18.98
C VAL A 160 -11.56 -10.42 18.71
N LEU A 161 -11.98 -10.05 17.49
CA LEU A 161 -13.40 -9.99 17.13
C LEU A 161 -14.04 -11.39 17.15
N LYS A 162 -13.38 -12.39 16.57
CA LYS A 162 -13.86 -13.79 16.61
C LYS A 162 -13.89 -14.36 18.04
N ASN A 163 -12.97 -13.92 18.90
CA ASN A 163 -12.88 -14.37 20.28
C ASN A 163 -13.98 -13.77 21.20
N ARG A 164 -14.76 -12.80 20.74
CA ARG A 164 -15.88 -12.21 21.48
C ARG A 164 -16.92 -13.27 21.90
N GLU A 165 -17.21 -14.20 21.01
CA GLU A 165 -18.23 -15.23 21.22
C GLU A 165 -17.76 -16.33 22.17
N ASN A 166 -16.54 -16.81 21.98
CA ASN A 166 -16.06 -18.03 22.65
C ASN A 166 -15.11 -17.76 23.83
N LYS A 167 -14.49 -16.57 23.89
CA LYS A 167 -13.49 -16.16 24.91
C LYS A 167 -12.42 -17.24 25.15
N SER A 168 -12.04 -17.94 24.11
CA SER A 168 -11.13 -19.09 24.16
C SER A 168 -9.65 -18.69 24.32
N MET A 169 -9.30 -17.45 24.04
CA MET A 169 -7.92 -16.94 24.09
C MET A 169 -7.84 -15.66 24.91
N SER A 170 -6.79 -15.55 25.69
CA SER A 170 -6.39 -14.28 26.32
C SER A 170 -5.76 -13.33 25.30
N ILE A 171 -5.72 -12.03 25.61
CA ILE A 171 -5.04 -11.03 24.75
C ILE A 171 -3.53 -11.34 24.60
N ALA A 172 -2.92 -11.93 25.63
CA ALA A 172 -1.51 -12.35 25.55
C ALA A 172 -1.32 -13.52 24.57
N GLU A 173 -2.20 -14.51 24.57
CA GLU A 173 -2.18 -15.63 23.62
C GLU A 173 -2.40 -15.14 22.18
N ILE A 174 -3.33 -14.21 21.97
CA ILE A 174 -3.52 -13.57 20.66
C ILE A 174 -2.25 -12.86 20.19
N ALA A 175 -1.57 -12.14 21.10
CA ALA A 175 -0.30 -11.48 20.76
C ALA A 175 0.76 -12.48 20.28
N TYR A 176 0.93 -13.59 21.00
CA TYR A 176 1.89 -14.64 20.62
C TYR A 176 1.48 -15.33 19.30
N GLU A 177 0.19 -15.63 19.11
CA GLU A 177 -0.34 -16.29 17.90
C GLU A 177 -0.05 -15.47 16.63
N VAL A 178 -0.02 -14.15 16.73
CA VAL A 178 0.29 -13.27 15.60
C VAL A 178 1.76 -12.86 15.52
N GLY A 179 2.64 -13.48 16.29
CA GLY A 179 4.10 -13.32 16.22
C GLY A 179 4.67 -12.13 17.00
N PHE A 180 3.98 -11.61 18.03
CA PHE A 180 4.59 -10.69 18.97
C PHE A 180 5.23 -11.45 20.15
N ASN A 181 6.45 -11.06 20.54
CA ASN A 181 7.16 -11.66 21.67
C ASN A 181 6.79 -11.03 23.02
N ASP A 182 6.22 -9.81 23.01
CA ASP A 182 5.88 -9.04 24.21
C ASP A 182 4.42 -8.54 24.10
N PRO A 183 3.50 -9.09 24.92
CA PRO A 183 2.10 -8.65 24.95
C PRO A 183 1.90 -7.20 25.36
N LYS A 184 2.81 -6.61 26.15
CA LYS A 184 2.73 -5.19 26.51
C LYS A 184 3.08 -4.31 25.30
N TYR A 185 4.11 -4.68 24.56
CA TYR A 185 4.46 -4.00 23.32
C TYR A 185 3.35 -4.16 22.27
N PHE A 186 2.78 -5.36 22.13
CA PHE A 186 1.61 -5.62 21.29
C PHE A 186 0.46 -4.66 21.61
N THR A 187 0.04 -4.60 22.88
CA THR A 187 -1.07 -3.74 23.31
C THR A 187 -0.82 -2.27 22.98
N ARG A 188 0.39 -1.76 23.19
CA ARG A 188 0.77 -0.39 22.80
C ARG A 188 0.65 -0.17 21.29
N CYS A 189 1.16 -1.10 20.48
CA CYS A 189 1.09 -1.02 19.03
C CYS A 189 -0.35 -1.09 18.53
N PHE A 190 -1.15 -1.99 19.07
CA PHE A 190 -2.56 -2.18 18.75
C PHE A 190 -3.36 -0.92 19.05
N THR A 191 -3.21 -0.37 20.26
CA THR A 191 -3.90 0.85 20.69
C THR A 191 -3.53 2.05 19.83
N LYS A 192 -2.24 2.19 19.48
CA LYS A 192 -1.78 3.26 18.60
C LYS A 192 -2.34 3.12 17.17
N TYR A 193 -2.50 1.90 16.69
CA TYR A 193 -2.91 1.64 15.31
C TYR A 193 -4.43 1.73 15.12
N PHE A 194 -5.21 1.21 16.08
CA PHE A 194 -6.67 1.16 16.01
C PHE A 194 -7.39 2.20 16.89
N ASN A 195 -6.68 3.02 17.67
CA ASN A 195 -7.23 3.97 18.63
C ASN A 195 -8.14 3.33 19.71
N THR A 196 -8.04 2.01 19.91
CA THR A 196 -8.74 1.25 20.96
C THR A 196 -7.85 0.15 21.48
N THR A 197 -8.03 -0.26 22.75
CA THR A 197 -7.25 -1.38 23.28
C THR A 197 -7.82 -2.72 22.81
N PRO A 198 -7.00 -3.79 22.74
CA PRO A 198 -7.51 -5.13 22.43
C PRO A 198 -8.60 -5.59 23.40
N SER A 199 -8.45 -5.26 24.70
CA SER A 199 -9.43 -5.62 25.74
C SER A 199 -10.74 -4.84 25.59
N SER A 200 -10.69 -3.56 25.25
CA SER A 200 -11.88 -2.76 24.96
C SER A 200 -12.60 -3.33 23.76
N LEU A 201 -11.87 -3.59 22.67
CA LEU A 201 -12.44 -4.18 21.47
C LEU A 201 -13.09 -5.55 21.74
N LEU A 202 -12.48 -6.39 22.59
CA LEU A 202 -13.05 -7.69 22.99
C LEU A 202 -14.38 -7.55 23.75
N ASN A 203 -14.53 -6.51 24.56
CA ASN A 203 -15.67 -6.29 25.45
C ASN A 203 -16.76 -5.39 24.85
N GLU A 204 -16.51 -4.73 23.72
CA GLU A 204 -17.55 -3.99 22.98
C GLU A 204 -18.66 -4.95 22.58
N ARG A 205 -19.88 -4.75 23.10
CA ARG A 205 -21.08 -5.41 22.60
C ARG A 205 -21.43 -4.78 21.26
N GLU A 206 -21.79 -5.57 20.27
CA GLU A 206 -22.47 -5.04 19.09
C GLU A 206 -23.74 -4.38 19.56
N GLU A 207 -23.79 -3.03 19.52
CA GLU A 207 -25.11 -2.36 19.57
C GLU A 207 -25.85 -2.82 18.30
N PRO A 208 -27.06 -3.42 18.44
CA PRO A 208 -27.85 -3.75 17.28
C PRO A 208 -28.17 -2.44 16.58
N TYR A 209 -27.70 -2.31 15.32
CA TYR A 209 -28.12 -1.21 14.45
C TYR A 209 -29.63 -1.24 14.39
N LEU A 210 -30.31 -0.39 15.16
CA LEU A 210 -31.71 -0.05 14.97
C LEU A 210 -31.78 0.68 13.62
N GLN A 211 -32.26 -0.06 12.62
CA GLN A 211 -32.67 0.49 11.34
C GLN A 211 -33.73 1.56 11.64
N GLN A 212 -33.39 2.82 11.35
CA GLN A 212 -34.36 3.87 11.15
C GLN A 212 -34.34 4.30 9.70
#